data_d34c8b75c5e22c428ffe363ac647890d
#
_entry.id   d34c8b75c5e22c428ffe363ac647890d
#
_cell.length_a   1.000
_cell.length_b   1.000
_cell.length_c   1.000
_cell.angle_alpha   90.00
_cell.angle_beta   90.00
_cell.angle_gamma   90.00
#
_symmetry.space_group_name_H-M   'P 1'
#
loop_
_entity.id
_entity.type
_entity.pdbx_description
1 polymer ?
#
loop_
_entity_poly.entity_id
_entity_poly.type
_entity_poly.pdbx_seq_one_letter_code
_entity_poly.pdbx_strand_id
1 'polypeptide(L)'
;RSRMKEIGQFDLERLTEYHCGSIELVLPNVTFSDRLTFAKDNIEFIYAPGHTVDSSICFDRQDSVLFVGDLVEDPIPYLDFNDLETYGGTLEFIKNFPAKIKISSHSGIIDNGLIDRNIAYIQKVLHGDPIDPSVYQGCLDVHNFNINNRLFVKYESMVREKLKKDFD
;
A
#
# COMPACT_ATOMS: atom_id res chain seq x y z
N ARG A 1 6.25 3.50 -19.29
CA ARG A 1 7.65 3.09 -19.63
C ARG A 1 8.70 4.09 -19.12
N SER A 2 8.44 5.42 -19.10
CA SER A 2 9.40 6.41 -18.56
C SER A 2 9.51 6.33 -17.03
N ARG A 3 8.39 6.23 -16.31
CA ARG A 3 8.35 6.15 -14.84
C ARG A 3 9.04 4.90 -14.27
N MET A 4 8.93 3.76 -14.97
CA MET A 4 9.67 2.55 -14.59
C MET A 4 11.19 2.67 -14.81
N LYS A 5 11.64 3.46 -15.78
CA LYS A 5 13.06 3.76 -15.98
C LYS A 5 13.62 4.65 -14.87
N GLU A 6 12.84 5.64 -14.40
CA GLU A 6 13.23 6.52 -13.30
C GLU A 6 13.30 5.78 -11.98
N ILE A 7 12.33 4.90 -11.67
CA ILE A 7 12.34 4.04 -10.48
C ILE A 7 13.54 3.08 -10.53
N GLY A 8 13.76 2.41 -11.67
CA GLY A 8 14.90 1.51 -11.82
C GLY A 8 16.26 2.19 -11.72
N GLN A 9 16.36 3.46 -12.13
CA GLN A 9 17.60 4.24 -12.03
C GLN A 9 17.86 4.71 -10.58
N PHE A 10 16.83 5.12 -9.86
CA PHE A 10 16.91 5.47 -8.44
C PHE A 10 17.28 4.26 -7.56
N ASP A 11 16.68 3.10 -7.83
CA ASP A 11 16.99 1.86 -7.12
C ASP A 11 18.39 1.35 -7.46
N LEU A 12 18.88 1.52 -8.68
CA LEU A 12 20.23 1.18 -9.08
C LEU A 12 21.29 2.01 -8.34
N GLU A 13 21.09 3.31 -8.18
CA GLU A 13 21.99 4.17 -7.42
C GLU A 13 22.02 3.82 -5.93
N ARG A 14 20.86 3.46 -5.36
CA ARG A 14 20.71 3.07 -3.95
C ARG A 14 21.23 1.66 -3.67
N LEU A 15 21.19 0.76 -4.66
CA LEU A 15 21.59 -0.64 -4.55
C LEU A 15 23.04 -0.90 -4.98
N THR A 16 23.78 0.10 -5.45
CA THR A 16 25.21 -0.06 -5.83
C THR A 16 26.09 -0.58 -4.69
N GLU A 17 25.68 -0.37 -3.43
CA GLU A 17 26.39 -0.92 -2.26
C GLU A 17 26.14 -2.43 -2.05
N TYR A 18 25.11 -3.02 -2.66
CA TYR A 18 24.66 -4.38 -2.40
C TYR A 18 24.71 -5.29 -3.61
N HIS A 19 25.16 -4.80 -4.78
CA HIS A 19 25.07 -5.54 -6.03
C HIS A 19 26.40 -6.10 -6.54
N CYS A 20 26.38 -7.42 -6.78
CA CYS A 20 27.44 -8.17 -7.48
C CYS A 20 27.00 -8.57 -8.91
N GLY A 21 26.33 -7.71 -9.68
CA GLY A 21 25.91 -8.04 -11.03
C GLY A 21 24.93 -7.05 -11.67
N SER A 22 24.50 -7.31 -12.90
CA SER A 22 23.50 -6.53 -13.62
C SER A 22 22.08 -6.86 -13.14
N ILE A 23 21.25 -5.85 -12.90
CA ILE A 23 19.81 -6.01 -12.64
C ILE A 23 19.07 -6.01 -13.96
N GLU A 24 18.29 -7.05 -14.23
CA GLU A 24 17.35 -7.11 -15.34
C GLU A 24 15.93 -7.00 -14.80
N LEU A 25 15.17 -6.01 -15.27
CA LEU A 25 13.75 -5.85 -14.94
C LEU A 25 12.92 -6.83 -15.76
N VAL A 26 12.39 -7.83 -15.10
CA VAL A 26 11.50 -8.83 -15.70
C VAL A 26 10.05 -8.45 -15.43
N LEU A 27 9.25 -8.31 -16.49
CA LEU A 27 7.82 -8.06 -16.38
C LEU A 27 7.07 -9.35 -16.02
N PRO A 28 5.97 -9.28 -15.25
CA PRO A 28 5.10 -10.42 -15.02
C PRO A 28 4.58 -10.99 -16.35
N ASN A 29 4.56 -12.32 -16.45
CA ASN A 29 4.01 -13.03 -17.61
C ASN A 29 2.56 -13.50 -17.40
N VAL A 30 2.05 -13.40 -16.17
CA VAL A 30 0.64 -13.61 -15.79
C VAL A 30 0.16 -12.37 -15.07
N THR A 31 -0.98 -11.82 -15.51
CA THR A 31 -1.62 -10.66 -14.89
C THR A 31 -3.11 -10.93 -14.70
N PHE A 32 -3.71 -10.29 -13.73
CA PHE A 32 -5.15 -10.35 -13.46
C PHE A 32 -5.67 -8.97 -13.00
N SER A 33 -6.95 -8.72 -13.15
CA SER A 33 -7.58 -7.44 -12.81
C SER A 33 -8.52 -7.50 -11.61
N ASP A 34 -9.00 -8.70 -11.25
CA ASP A 34 -9.91 -8.91 -10.13
C ASP A 34 -9.46 -10.10 -9.28
N ARG A 35 -9.52 -11.30 -9.85
CA ARG A 35 -9.17 -12.55 -9.15
C ARG A 35 -8.39 -13.50 -10.03
N LEU A 36 -7.46 -14.23 -9.40
CA LEU A 36 -6.74 -15.33 -10.02
C LEU A 36 -6.81 -16.55 -9.08
N THR A 37 -7.41 -17.64 -9.54
CA THR A 37 -7.63 -18.83 -8.74
C THR A 37 -6.79 -20.01 -9.22
N PHE A 38 -6.03 -20.60 -8.31
CA PHE A 38 -5.34 -21.87 -8.48
C PHE A 38 -6.19 -22.97 -7.81
N ALA A 39 -7.13 -23.53 -8.58
CA ALA A 39 -8.17 -24.42 -8.04
C ALA A 39 -7.62 -25.71 -7.40
N LYS A 40 -6.52 -26.24 -7.93
CA LYS A 40 -5.87 -27.45 -7.38
C LYS A 40 -5.20 -27.21 -6.02
N ASP A 41 -4.71 -26.00 -5.83
CA ASP A 41 -3.96 -25.62 -4.62
C ASP A 41 -4.85 -24.94 -3.59
N ASN A 42 -6.14 -24.70 -3.90
CA ASN A 42 -7.08 -23.94 -3.09
C ASN A 42 -6.62 -22.50 -2.79
N ILE A 43 -5.80 -21.91 -3.65
CA ILE A 43 -5.25 -20.56 -3.49
C ILE A 43 -5.98 -19.58 -4.41
N GLU A 44 -6.27 -18.40 -3.88
CA GLU A 44 -6.88 -17.31 -4.62
C GLU A 44 -6.13 -16.00 -4.36
N PHE A 45 -5.71 -15.33 -5.43
CA PHE A 45 -5.24 -13.94 -5.38
C PHE A 45 -6.39 -13.01 -5.72
N ILE A 46 -6.54 -11.94 -4.94
CA ILE A 46 -7.60 -10.97 -5.08
C ILE A 46 -6.96 -9.59 -5.18
N TYR A 47 -7.33 -8.82 -6.20
CA TYR A 47 -6.89 -7.44 -6.35
C TYR A 47 -7.37 -6.61 -5.16
N ALA A 48 -6.45 -5.89 -4.54
CA ALA A 48 -6.67 -5.14 -3.30
C ALA A 48 -5.75 -3.91 -3.27
N PRO A 49 -6.05 -2.86 -4.07
CA PRO A 49 -5.21 -1.67 -4.16
C PRO A 49 -5.19 -0.92 -2.83
N GLY A 50 -4.02 -0.39 -2.46
CA GLY A 50 -3.90 0.37 -1.21
C GLY A 50 -2.46 0.71 -0.85
N HIS A 51 -1.62 -0.25 -0.52
CA HIS A 51 -0.19 0.00 -0.33
C HIS A 51 0.47 0.40 -1.66
N THR A 52 0.15 -0.33 -2.73
CA THR A 52 0.45 0.05 -4.12
C THR A 52 -0.81 -0.06 -4.98
N VAL A 53 -0.75 0.52 -6.21
CA VAL A 53 -1.85 0.45 -7.17
C VAL A 53 -2.18 -0.97 -7.62
N ASP A 54 -1.21 -1.86 -7.57
CA ASP A 54 -1.28 -3.26 -8.02
C ASP A 54 -1.23 -4.27 -6.86
N SER A 55 -1.42 -3.80 -5.63
CA SER A 55 -1.48 -4.68 -4.46
C SER A 55 -2.54 -5.76 -4.61
N SER A 56 -2.24 -6.92 -4.09
CA SER A 56 -3.14 -8.06 -4.02
C SER A 56 -3.01 -8.80 -2.70
N ILE A 57 -4.08 -9.46 -2.28
CA ILE A 57 -4.09 -10.36 -1.13
C ILE A 57 -4.19 -11.79 -1.61
N CYS A 58 -3.70 -12.72 -0.80
CA CYS A 58 -3.72 -14.15 -1.10
C CYS A 58 -4.55 -14.90 -0.06
N PHE A 59 -5.56 -15.63 -0.50
CA PHE A 59 -6.41 -16.44 0.37
C PHE A 59 -6.17 -17.93 0.15
N ASP A 60 -5.72 -18.59 1.20
CA ASP A 60 -5.71 -20.04 1.30
C ASP A 60 -7.09 -20.52 1.80
N ARG A 61 -7.85 -21.11 0.90
CA ARG A 61 -9.21 -21.60 1.18
C ARG A 61 -9.22 -22.85 2.06
N GLN A 62 -8.15 -23.66 2.01
CA GLN A 62 -8.06 -24.88 2.78
C GLN A 62 -7.91 -24.59 4.27
N ASP A 63 -6.96 -23.73 4.61
CA ASP A 63 -6.67 -23.40 6.01
C ASP A 63 -7.42 -22.15 6.48
N SER A 64 -8.12 -21.46 5.56
CA SER A 64 -8.85 -20.21 5.81
C SER A 64 -7.92 -19.10 6.31
N VAL A 65 -6.76 -18.96 5.66
CA VAL A 65 -5.73 -17.96 5.96
C VAL A 65 -5.70 -16.89 4.88
N LEU A 66 -5.75 -15.62 5.28
CA LEU A 66 -5.64 -14.48 4.39
C LEU A 66 -4.30 -13.78 4.59
N PHE A 67 -3.46 -13.78 3.58
CA PHE A 67 -2.22 -13.01 3.54
C PHE A 67 -2.50 -11.65 2.92
N VAL A 68 -2.29 -10.59 3.68
CA VAL A 68 -2.64 -9.22 3.28
C VAL A 68 -1.44 -8.40 2.81
N GLY A 69 -0.23 -8.98 2.79
CA GLY A 69 0.98 -8.27 2.39
C GLY A 69 1.25 -7.06 3.29
N ASP A 70 1.64 -5.95 2.66
CA ASP A 70 1.98 -4.68 3.31
C ASP A 70 0.76 -3.74 3.44
N LEU A 71 -0.46 -4.27 3.20
CA LEU A 71 -1.69 -3.48 3.31
C LEU A 71 -2.06 -3.13 4.76
N VAL A 72 -1.58 -3.92 5.73
CA VAL A 72 -1.82 -3.69 7.15
C VAL A 72 -0.50 -3.74 7.90
N GLU A 73 -0.16 -2.68 8.62
CA GLU A 73 1.10 -2.57 9.36
C GLU A 73 0.90 -2.02 10.78
N ASP A 74 1.72 -2.51 11.72
CA ASP A 74 1.72 -2.04 13.10
C ASP A 74 2.89 -1.06 13.33
N PRO A 75 2.63 0.16 13.82
CA PRO A 75 1.33 0.70 14.22
C PRO A 75 0.57 1.42 13.08
N ILE A 76 1.22 1.79 11.97
CA ILE A 76 0.65 2.54 10.85
C ILE A 76 1.24 2.09 9.52
N PRO A 77 0.43 2.09 8.43
CA PRO A 77 0.92 1.72 7.11
C PRO A 77 1.67 2.86 6.42
N TYR A 78 2.49 2.52 5.43
CA TYR A 78 3.00 3.49 4.45
C TYR A 78 1.88 3.95 3.52
N LEU A 79 1.76 5.27 3.33
CA LEU A 79 0.75 5.92 2.47
C LEU A 79 1.40 6.47 1.19
N ASP A 80 2.03 5.60 0.41
CA ASP A 80 2.61 5.96 -0.90
C ASP A 80 1.54 5.97 -2.01
N PHE A 81 0.46 5.24 -1.83
CA PHE A 81 -0.69 5.23 -2.72
C PHE A 81 -1.55 6.48 -2.52
N ASN A 82 -1.80 7.22 -3.62
CA ASN A 82 -2.44 8.53 -3.55
C ASN A 82 -3.95 8.48 -3.28
N ASP A 83 -4.62 7.38 -3.65
CA ASP A 83 -6.07 7.19 -3.44
C ASP A 83 -6.33 6.53 -2.08
N LEU A 84 -6.32 7.37 -1.04
CA LEU A 84 -6.55 6.92 0.33
C LEU A 84 -8.00 6.47 0.60
N GLU A 85 -8.97 6.93 -0.18
CA GLU A 85 -10.36 6.44 -0.09
C GLU A 85 -10.43 4.99 -0.54
N THR A 86 -9.83 4.66 -1.68
CA THR A 86 -9.70 3.28 -2.17
C THR A 86 -8.93 2.42 -1.17
N TYR A 87 -7.84 2.93 -0.59
CA TYR A 87 -7.09 2.18 0.42
C TYR A 87 -7.93 1.88 1.67
N GLY A 88 -8.65 2.87 2.19
CA GLY A 88 -9.58 2.68 3.30
C GLY A 88 -10.65 1.63 2.99
N GLY A 89 -11.22 1.66 1.79
CA GLY A 89 -12.17 0.64 1.31
C GLY A 89 -11.58 -0.78 1.25
N THR A 90 -10.31 -0.89 0.81
CA THR A 90 -9.58 -2.17 0.81
C THR A 90 -9.38 -2.71 2.23
N LEU A 91 -9.04 -1.87 3.19
CA LEU A 91 -8.90 -2.29 4.58
C LEU A 91 -10.23 -2.74 5.21
N GLU A 92 -11.34 -2.05 4.90
CA GLU A 92 -12.67 -2.49 5.31
C GLU A 92 -13.03 -3.84 4.68
N PHE A 93 -12.69 -4.07 3.42
CA PHE A 93 -12.86 -5.36 2.76
C PHE A 93 -12.06 -6.45 3.47
N ILE A 94 -10.77 -6.21 3.77
CA ILE A 94 -9.90 -7.15 4.50
C ILE A 94 -10.46 -7.44 5.91
N LYS A 95 -10.93 -6.41 6.62
CA LYS A 95 -11.53 -6.54 7.95
C LYS A 95 -12.70 -7.50 7.96
N ASN A 96 -13.59 -7.35 6.98
CA ASN A 96 -14.82 -8.15 6.86
C ASN A 96 -14.62 -9.47 6.10
N PHE A 97 -13.41 -9.74 5.60
CA PHE A 97 -13.13 -10.98 4.88
C PHE A 97 -13.24 -12.20 5.81
N PRO A 98 -13.96 -13.28 5.39
CA PRO A 98 -14.28 -14.43 6.26
C PRO A 98 -13.10 -15.41 6.41
N ALA A 99 -11.90 -14.90 6.72
CA ALA A 99 -10.74 -15.73 7.05
C ALA A 99 -10.65 -15.97 8.56
N LYS A 100 -10.18 -17.15 8.95
CA LYS A 100 -9.92 -17.49 10.36
C LYS A 100 -8.68 -16.80 10.88
N ILE A 101 -7.67 -16.65 10.03
CA ILE A 101 -6.39 -16.02 10.36
C ILE A 101 -6.08 -15.00 9.26
N LYS A 102 -5.59 -13.83 9.68
CA LYS A 102 -5.07 -12.81 8.78
C LYS A 102 -3.59 -12.57 9.10
N ILE A 103 -2.75 -12.49 8.08
CA ILE A 103 -1.29 -12.37 8.22
C ILE A 103 -0.81 -11.19 7.38
N SER A 104 -0.09 -10.27 8.00
CA SER A 104 0.65 -9.19 7.35
C SER A 104 2.11 -9.57 7.17
N SER A 105 2.79 -8.98 6.17
CA SER A 105 4.20 -9.23 5.88
C SER A 105 5.13 -8.84 7.03
N HIS A 106 4.86 -7.72 7.70
CA HIS A 106 5.74 -7.16 8.73
C HIS A 106 5.20 -7.31 10.15
N SER A 107 3.87 -7.50 10.31
CA SER A 107 3.23 -7.53 11.64
C SER A 107 2.79 -8.93 12.08
N GLY A 108 3.04 -9.98 11.25
CA GLY A 108 2.66 -11.36 11.56
C GLY A 108 1.14 -11.55 11.57
N ILE A 109 0.63 -12.31 12.54
CA ILE A 109 -0.82 -12.53 12.70
C ILE A 109 -1.44 -11.23 13.22
N ILE A 110 -2.46 -10.75 12.51
CA ILE A 110 -3.14 -9.50 12.81
C ILE A 110 -4.60 -9.74 13.22
N ASP A 111 -5.13 -8.80 13.99
CA ASP A 111 -6.54 -8.76 14.38
C ASP A 111 -7.28 -7.58 13.72
N ASN A 112 -8.59 -7.55 13.88
CA ASN A 112 -9.39 -6.46 13.37
C ASN A 112 -9.10 -5.12 14.09
N GLY A 113 -8.58 -5.16 15.32
CA GLY A 113 -8.21 -3.95 16.07
C GLY A 113 -7.04 -3.22 15.42
N LEU A 114 -6.03 -3.93 14.87
CA LEU A 114 -4.96 -3.32 14.09
C LEU A 114 -5.49 -2.72 12.80
N ILE A 115 -6.37 -3.43 12.10
CA ILE A 115 -6.99 -2.93 10.85
C ILE A 115 -7.78 -1.64 11.14
N ASP A 116 -8.55 -1.60 12.23
CA ASP A 116 -9.29 -0.41 12.65
C ASP A 116 -8.38 0.78 12.96
N ARG A 117 -7.21 0.55 13.59
CA ARG A 117 -6.22 1.60 13.84
C ARG A 117 -5.65 2.13 12.53
N ASN A 118 -5.35 1.26 11.57
CA ASN A 118 -4.85 1.66 10.25
C ASN A 118 -5.91 2.48 9.50
N ILE A 119 -7.17 2.06 9.47
CA ILE A 119 -8.29 2.80 8.87
C ILE A 119 -8.42 4.18 9.52
N ALA A 120 -8.44 4.25 10.84
CA ALA A 120 -8.57 5.51 11.58
C ALA A 120 -7.40 6.47 11.29
N TYR A 121 -6.18 5.95 11.15
CA TYR A 121 -5.01 6.74 10.76
C TYR A 121 -5.16 7.30 9.34
N ILE A 122 -5.53 6.46 8.37
CA ILE A 122 -5.77 6.87 6.97
C ILE A 122 -6.83 7.96 6.89
N GLN A 123 -7.94 7.81 7.63
CA GLN A 123 -9.02 8.80 7.66
C GLN A 123 -8.54 10.16 8.19
N LYS A 124 -7.75 10.18 9.25
CA LYS A 124 -7.16 11.42 9.77
C LYS A 124 -6.26 12.10 8.74
N VAL A 125 -5.39 11.33 8.07
CA VAL A 125 -4.51 11.86 7.03
C VAL A 125 -5.32 12.38 5.84
N LEU A 126 -6.36 11.66 5.43
CA LEU A 126 -7.24 12.04 4.32
C LEU A 126 -7.96 13.36 4.59
N HIS A 127 -8.52 13.54 5.79
CA HIS A 127 -9.26 14.74 6.16
C HIS A 127 -8.37 15.90 6.63
N GLY A 128 -7.08 15.62 6.90
CA GLY A 128 -6.16 16.61 7.47
C GLY A 128 -6.43 16.90 8.94
N ASP A 129 -6.97 15.90 9.65
CA ASP A 129 -7.26 16.01 11.08
C ASP A 129 -5.94 16.05 11.89
N PRO A 130 -5.94 16.73 13.05
CA PRO A 130 -4.76 16.74 13.90
C PRO A 130 -4.37 15.34 14.34
N ILE A 131 -3.08 15.01 14.15
CA ILE A 131 -2.48 13.75 14.58
C ILE A 131 -1.36 14.07 15.56
N ASP A 132 -1.44 13.52 16.78
CA ASP A 132 -0.37 13.65 17.77
C ASP A 132 0.79 12.70 17.38
N PRO A 133 1.94 13.22 16.94
CA PRO A 133 3.07 12.39 16.52
C PRO A 133 3.69 11.61 17.69
N SER A 134 3.45 12.01 18.94
CA SER A 134 4.00 11.32 20.12
C SER A 134 3.47 9.89 20.24
N VAL A 135 2.30 9.61 19.68
CA VAL A 135 1.70 8.26 19.65
C VAL A 135 2.50 7.31 18.74
N TYR A 136 3.27 7.86 17.79
CA TYR A 136 4.02 7.11 16.78
C TYR A 136 5.53 7.19 16.94
N GLN A 137 6.04 7.34 18.17
CA GLN A 137 7.48 7.53 18.41
C GLN A 137 8.36 6.42 17.82
N GLY A 138 7.86 5.17 17.75
CA GLY A 138 8.57 4.04 17.16
C GLY A 138 8.58 3.98 15.63
N CYS A 139 7.76 4.83 14.96
CA CYS A 139 7.63 4.89 13.50
C CYS A 139 7.44 6.34 13.01
N LEU A 140 8.10 7.27 13.67
CA LEU A 140 7.98 8.71 13.37
C LEU A 140 8.46 9.05 11.95
N ASP A 141 9.40 8.32 11.41
CA ASP A 141 9.86 8.40 10.03
C ASP A 141 8.74 8.06 9.04
N VAL A 142 8.00 6.96 9.27
CA VAL A 142 6.84 6.56 8.46
C VAL A 142 5.73 7.61 8.56
N HIS A 143 5.45 8.11 9.78
CA HIS A 143 4.46 9.15 9.99
C HIS A 143 4.81 10.43 9.22
N ASN A 144 6.06 10.89 9.33
CA ASN A 144 6.53 12.08 8.63
C ASN A 144 6.51 11.90 7.09
N PHE A 145 6.88 10.72 6.60
CA PHE A 145 6.76 10.38 5.18
C PHE A 145 5.30 10.51 4.72
N ASN A 146 4.37 9.89 5.42
CA ASN A 146 2.95 9.88 5.07
C ASN A 146 2.36 11.31 5.00
N ILE A 147 2.66 12.15 5.98
CA ILE A 147 2.18 13.54 6.01
C ILE A 147 2.82 14.37 4.90
N ASN A 148 4.13 14.25 4.68
CA ASN A 148 4.84 15.00 3.64
C ASN A 148 4.39 14.58 2.24
N ASN A 149 4.22 13.28 1.99
CA ASN A 149 3.72 12.77 0.71
C ASN A 149 2.33 13.32 0.41
N ARG A 150 1.43 13.37 1.39
CA ARG A 150 0.08 13.93 1.24
C ARG A 150 0.09 15.42 0.93
N LEU A 151 0.95 16.18 1.57
CA LEU A 151 1.13 17.62 1.29
C LEU A 151 1.64 17.85 -0.13
N PHE A 152 2.58 17.04 -0.59
CA PHE A 152 3.10 17.12 -1.96
C PHE A 152 2.02 16.84 -3.01
N VAL A 153 1.24 15.78 -2.84
CA VAL A 153 0.12 15.43 -3.73
C VAL A 153 -0.92 16.54 -3.81
N LYS A 154 -1.27 17.12 -2.65
CA LYS A 154 -2.20 18.26 -2.58
C LYS A 154 -1.65 19.48 -3.33
N TYR A 155 -0.39 19.80 -3.14
CA TYR A 155 0.26 20.92 -3.83
C TYR A 155 0.32 20.70 -5.34
N GLU A 156 0.69 19.53 -5.81
CA GLU A 156 0.71 19.17 -7.23
C GLU A 156 -0.66 19.33 -7.87
N SER A 157 -1.73 18.88 -7.21
CA SER A 157 -3.10 19.02 -7.70
C SER A 157 -3.50 20.49 -7.83
N MET A 158 -3.18 21.32 -6.85
CA MET A 158 -3.47 22.75 -6.89
C MET A 158 -2.73 23.46 -8.04
N VAL A 159 -1.48 23.11 -8.28
CA VAL A 159 -0.69 23.67 -9.40
C VAL A 159 -1.28 23.24 -10.74
N ARG A 160 -1.66 21.99 -10.90
CA ARG A 160 -2.29 21.48 -12.14
C ARG A 160 -3.64 22.16 -12.42
N GLU A 161 -4.47 22.39 -11.40
CA GLU A 161 -5.74 23.10 -11.55
C GLU A 161 -5.53 24.58 -11.96
N LYS A 162 -4.53 25.23 -11.38
CA LYS A 162 -4.19 26.60 -11.72
C LYS A 162 -3.71 26.71 -13.16
N LEU A 163 -2.80 25.82 -13.58
CA LEU A 163 -2.30 25.79 -14.96
C LEU A 163 -3.43 25.55 -15.97
N LYS A 164 -4.39 24.70 -15.68
CA LYS A 164 -5.57 24.51 -16.56
C LYS A 164 -6.37 25.78 -16.74
N LYS A 165 -6.59 26.56 -15.67
CA LYS A 165 -7.36 27.81 -15.72
C LYS A 165 -6.65 28.96 -16.43
N ASP A 166 -5.32 28.91 -16.48
CA ASP A 166 -4.51 29.96 -17.13
C ASP A 166 -4.32 29.69 -18.64
N PHE A 167 -4.72 28.52 -19.15
CA PHE A 167 -4.61 28.13 -20.57
C PHE A 167 -5.97 27.84 -21.25
N ASP A 168 -7.10 27.94 -20.54
CA ASP A 168 -8.47 27.97 -21.07
C ASP A 168 -8.96 29.43 -21.22
#